data_d76988d99244e8892b1855694e862c7b
#
_entry.id   d76988d99244e8892b1855694e862c7b
#
_cell.length_a   1.000
_cell.length_b   1.000
_cell.length_c   1.000
_cell.angle_alpha   90.00
_cell.angle_beta   90.00
_cell.angle_gamma   90.00
#
_symmetry.space_group_name_H-M   'P 1'
#
loop_
_entity.id
_entity.type
_entity.pdbx_description
1 polymer ?
#
loop_
_entity_poly.entity_id
_entity_poly.type
_entity_poly.pdbx_seq_one_letter_code
_entity_poly.pdbx_strand_id
1 'polypeptide(L)'
;QIIHETLTKSLNDDVKTDKQALSAAITNGIEVEAGEEELRNNPLAVWLENNIALEDKNGWLIRKKPISVDEIVEKLANASEQESAICRETLEKMVMWISRVNQKIQDSGSRYTILPYKLHQFISQSGSVYTTLEPKGENRFITLEPGLYKTDDENKPIFPNVFSRTSGYPFICVSLKNGKLLPREFRALEDDEGTDEGYLIQDESIWQPQRDMEYLPQTWVK
;
A
#
# COMPACT_ATOMS: atom_id res chain seq x y z
N GLN A 1 -9.59 0.12 20.73
CA GLN A 1 -9.01 1.42 21.12
C GLN A 1 -10.16 2.42 21.21
N ILE A 2 -10.35 3.02 22.38
CA ILE A 2 -11.39 4.05 22.60
C ILE A 2 -10.94 5.33 21.92
N ILE A 3 -11.84 5.97 21.22
CA ILE A 3 -11.59 7.22 20.50
C ILE A 3 -12.27 8.35 21.25
N HIS A 4 -11.49 9.35 21.62
CA HIS A 4 -11.96 10.51 22.41
C HIS A 4 -12.28 11.74 21.55
N GLU A 5 -11.73 11.80 20.33
CA GLU A 5 -11.93 12.90 19.42
C GLU A 5 -12.38 12.37 18.07
N THR A 6 -13.45 12.92 17.54
CA THR A 6 -14.03 12.60 16.25
C THR A 6 -14.17 13.87 15.41
N LEU A 7 -14.38 13.69 14.11
CA LEU A 7 -14.67 14.78 13.19
C LEU A 7 -15.95 15.53 13.60
N THR A 8 -16.98 14.77 13.98
CA THR A 8 -18.33 15.28 14.29
C THR A 8 -18.58 15.51 15.78
N LYS A 9 -17.62 15.24 16.66
CA LYS A 9 -17.68 15.33 18.14
C LYS A 9 -18.77 14.50 18.85
N SER A 10 -19.69 13.88 18.16
CA SER A 10 -20.75 13.07 18.76
C SER A 10 -21.36 12.13 17.74
N LEU A 11 -21.27 10.82 17.99
CA LEU A 11 -22.10 9.83 17.29
C LEU A 11 -23.54 9.79 17.81
N ASN A 12 -23.82 10.48 18.94
CA ASN A 12 -25.15 10.54 19.53
C ASN A 12 -26.07 11.56 18.85
N ASP A 13 -25.52 12.49 18.12
CA ASP A 13 -26.33 13.26 17.19
C ASP A 13 -26.52 12.39 15.95
N ASP A 14 -27.77 12.11 15.62
CA ASP A 14 -28.20 11.45 14.37
C ASP A 14 -27.82 12.30 13.13
N VAL A 15 -26.55 12.64 12.99
CA VAL A 15 -25.99 13.24 11.79
C VAL A 15 -25.92 12.14 10.74
N LYS A 16 -27.10 11.69 10.34
CA LYS A 16 -27.25 10.96 9.09
C LYS A 16 -26.81 11.93 8.01
N THR A 17 -25.74 11.59 7.34
CA THR A 17 -25.32 12.35 6.18
C THR A 17 -26.51 12.43 5.24
N ASP A 18 -27.01 13.64 4.98
CA ASP A 18 -28.08 13.85 4.02
C ASP A 18 -27.59 13.32 2.67
N LYS A 19 -28.37 12.42 2.08
CA LYS A 19 -28.06 11.80 0.79
C LYS A 19 -27.83 12.85 -0.31
N GLN A 20 -28.63 13.92 -0.30
CA GLN A 20 -28.48 14.99 -1.30
C GLN A 20 -27.17 15.75 -1.11
N ALA A 21 -26.79 16.04 0.12
CA ALA A 21 -25.52 16.68 0.44
C ALA A 21 -24.32 15.79 0.08
N LEU A 22 -24.41 14.48 0.33
CA LEU A 22 -23.38 13.52 -0.06
C LEU A 22 -23.23 13.43 -1.57
N SER A 23 -24.33 13.28 -2.30
CA SER A 23 -24.36 13.25 -3.75
C SER A 23 -23.79 14.54 -4.35
N ALA A 24 -24.16 15.69 -3.81
CA ALA A 24 -23.65 17.00 -4.24
C ALA A 24 -22.14 17.12 -3.99
N ALA A 25 -21.63 16.65 -2.84
CA ALA A 25 -20.19 16.67 -2.54
C ALA A 25 -19.38 15.80 -3.51
N ILE A 26 -19.94 14.68 -3.96
CA ILE A 26 -19.31 13.81 -4.97
C ILE A 26 -19.33 14.48 -6.35
N THR A 27 -20.48 15.03 -6.75
CA THR A 27 -20.66 15.64 -8.09
C THR A 27 -19.85 16.92 -8.25
N ASN A 28 -19.76 17.75 -7.20
CA ASN A 28 -18.98 18.99 -7.21
C ASN A 28 -17.46 18.73 -7.18
N GLY A 29 -17.06 17.52 -6.77
CA GLY A 29 -15.67 17.13 -6.63
C GLY A 29 -15.03 17.64 -5.32
N ILE A 30 -13.80 17.21 -5.08
CA ILE A 30 -13.01 17.54 -3.89
C ILE A 30 -11.92 18.53 -4.25
N GLU A 31 -11.87 19.65 -3.53
CA GLU A 31 -10.78 20.60 -3.57
C GLU A 31 -9.70 20.20 -2.57
N VAL A 32 -8.65 19.53 -3.07
CA VAL A 32 -7.60 18.92 -2.25
C VAL A 32 -6.77 19.94 -1.46
N GLU A 33 -6.77 21.20 -1.88
CA GLU A 33 -6.01 22.29 -1.22
C GLU A 33 -6.80 23.01 -0.12
N ALA A 34 -8.09 22.72 0.02
CA ALA A 34 -8.95 23.32 1.06
C ALA A 34 -8.43 23.00 2.48
N GLY A 35 -8.87 23.79 3.44
CA GLY A 35 -8.38 23.75 4.81
C GLY A 35 -9.00 22.67 5.69
N GLU A 36 -8.67 22.72 6.99
CA GLU A 36 -9.18 21.79 7.99
C GLU A 36 -10.69 21.98 8.25
N GLU A 37 -11.15 23.24 8.29
CA GLU A 37 -12.54 23.53 8.58
C GLU A 37 -13.47 23.02 7.49
N GLU A 38 -13.09 23.19 6.24
CA GLU A 38 -13.83 22.65 5.08
C GLU A 38 -13.86 21.12 5.11
N LEU A 39 -12.75 20.47 5.48
CA LEU A 39 -12.68 19.02 5.61
C LEU A 39 -13.63 18.52 6.70
N ARG A 40 -13.67 19.18 7.86
CA ARG A 40 -14.55 18.81 8.99
C ARG A 40 -16.03 18.88 8.63
N ASN A 41 -16.39 19.84 7.78
CA ASN A 41 -17.76 20.09 7.37
C ASN A 41 -18.16 19.38 6.06
N ASN A 42 -17.21 18.66 5.42
CA ASN A 42 -17.49 18.00 4.15
C ASN A 42 -18.38 16.76 4.33
N PRO A 43 -19.52 16.65 3.62
CA PRO A 43 -20.44 15.53 3.78
C PRO A 43 -19.83 14.15 3.53
N LEU A 44 -18.84 14.03 2.62
CA LEU A 44 -18.14 12.77 2.37
C LEU A 44 -17.20 12.42 3.52
N ALA A 45 -16.51 13.39 4.12
CA ALA A 45 -15.64 13.16 5.28
C ALA A 45 -16.48 12.67 6.48
N VAL A 46 -17.62 13.31 6.74
CA VAL A 46 -18.59 12.91 7.78
C VAL A 46 -19.13 11.51 7.51
N TRP A 47 -19.48 11.21 6.25
CA TRP A 47 -19.96 9.90 5.86
C TRP A 47 -18.90 8.81 6.07
N LEU A 48 -17.65 9.07 5.71
CA LEU A 48 -16.52 8.15 5.92
C LEU A 48 -16.30 7.87 7.41
N GLU A 49 -16.37 8.90 8.26
CA GLU A 49 -16.24 8.70 9.71
C GLU A 49 -17.32 7.76 10.24
N ASN A 50 -18.58 8.02 9.93
CA ASN A 50 -19.72 7.32 10.51
C ASN A 50 -19.95 5.93 9.90
N ASN A 51 -19.71 5.77 8.60
CA ASN A 51 -20.05 4.53 7.91
C ASN A 51 -18.86 3.58 7.77
N ILE A 52 -17.63 4.11 7.70
CA ILE A 52 -16.43 3.33 7.43
C ILE A 52 -15.48 3.26 8.63
N ALA A 53 -15.23 4.40 9.31
CA ALA A 53 -14.17 4.48 10.30
C ALA A 53 -14.60 4.05 11.71
N LEU A 54 -15.77 4.48 12.16
CA LEU A 54 -16.21 4.35 13.53
C LEU A 54 -17.55 3.62 13.67
N GLU A 55 -17.73 2.95 14.81
CA GLU A 55 -19.01 2.44 15.29
C GLU A 55 -19.21 2.79 16.76
N ASP A 56 -20.45 3.04 17.16
CA ASP A 56 -20.84 3.10 18.57
C ASP A 56 -21.08 1.69 19.10
N LYS A 57 -20.38 1.35 20.16
CA LYS A 57 -20.58 0.09 20.87
C LYS A 57 -20.82 0.38 22.36
N ASN A 58 -22.08 0.37 22.75
CA ASN A 58 -22.51 0.62 24.13
C ASN A 58 -22.08 2.02 24.66
N GLY A 59 -22.21 3.05 23.84
CA GLY A 59 -21.82 4.42 24.19
C GLY A 59 -20.33 4.71 24.05
N TRP A 60 -19.55 3.78 23.48
CA TRP A 60 -18.12 3.96 23.22
C TRP A 60 -17.82 3.95 21.72
N LEU A 61 -17.11 4.96 21.26
CA LEU A 61 -16.63 5.01 19.87
C LEU A 61 -15.43 4.08 19.69
N ILE A 62 -15.58 3.11 18.81
CA ILE A 62 -14.50 2.20 18.44
C ILE A 62 -14.28 2.20 16.92
N ARG A 63 -13.09 1.85 16.51
CA ARG A 63 -12.78 1.70 15.09
C ARG A 63 -13.44 0.45 14.52
N LYS A 64 -14.08 0.59 13.36
CA LYS A 64 -14.57 -0.54 12.57
C LYS A 64 -13.40 -1.40 12.07
N LYS A 65 -13.72 -2.63 11.70
CA LYS A 65 -12.76 -3.50 11.02
C LYS A 65 -12.37 -2.90 9.66
N PRO A 66 -11.11 -3.05 9.23
CA PRO A 66 -10.70 -2.67 7.88
C PRO A 66 -11.55 -3.37 6.83
N ILE A 67 -11.90 -2.64 5.78
CA ILE A 67 -12.59 -3.16 4.59
C ILE A 67 -11.82 -2.76 3.34
N SER A 68 -12.09 -3.41 2.22
CA SER A 68 -11.43 -3.09 0.96
C SER A 68 -11.87 -1.74 0.40
N VAL A 69 -11.02 -1.14 -0.44
CA VAL A 69 -11.39 0.10 -1.16
C VAL A 69 -12.61 -0.14 -2.05
N ASP A 70 -12.72 -1.32 -2.66
CA ASP A 70 -13.88 -1.68 -3.50
C ASP A 70 -15.17 -1.71 -2.70
N GLU A 71 -15.16 -2.28 -1.48
CA GLU A 71 -16.31 -2.24 -0.58
C GLU A 71 -16.68 -0.82 -0.14
N ILE A 72 -15.71 0.07 0.07
CA ILE A 72 -15.97 1.48 0.39
C ILE A 72 -16.68 2.16 -0.79
N VAL A 73 -16.14 1.94 -2.00
CA VAL A 73 -16.70 2.50 -3.25
C VAL A 73 -18.13 2.02 -3.48
N GLU A 74 -18.40 0.72 -3.29
CA GLU A 74 -19.75 0.15 -3.43
C GLU A 74 -20.73 0.75 -2.42
N LYS A 75 -20.34 0.85 -1.16
CA LYS A 75 -21.16 1.48 -0.11
C LYS A 75 -21.41 2.96 -0.40
N LEU A 76 -20.41 3.68 -0.90
CA LEU A 76 -20.55 5.09 -1.25
C LEU A 76 -21.45 5.27 -2.46
N ALA A 77 -21.32 4.46 -3.50
CA ALA A 77 -22.16 4.48 -4.68
C ALA A 77 -23.66 4.23 -4.31
N ASN A 78 -23.90 3.24 -3.46
CA ASN A 78 -25.24 2.94 -2.97
C ASN A 78 -25.82 4.07 -2.10
N ALA A 79 -25.01 4.69 -1.24
CA ALA A 79 -25.46 5.77 -0.36
C ALA A 79 -25.73 7.08 -1.09
N SER A 80 -24.99 7.38 -2.15
CA SER A 80 -25.06 8.64 -2.91
C SER A 80 -25.87 8.53 -4.21
N GLU A 81 -26.19 7.30 -4.66
CA GLU A 81 -26.75 7.00 -5.99
C GLU A 81 -25.89 7.55 -7.14
N GLN A 82 -24.56 7.52 -6.96
CA GLN A 82 -23.58 7.93 -7.97
C GLN A 82 -22.87 6.72 -8.57
N GLU A 83 -22.29 6.88 -9.74
CA GLU A 83 -21.52 5.83 -10.40
C GLU A 83 -20.26 5.46 -9.59
N SER A 84 -19.94 4.18 -9.54
CA SER A 84 -18.77 3.66 -8.79
C SER A 84 -17.44 4.28 -9.27
N ALA A 85 -17.31 4.59 -10.55
CA ALA A 85 -16.11 5.23 -11.08
C ALA A 85 -15.90 6.64 -10.50
N ILE A 86 -16.97 7.45 -10.45
CA ILE A 86 -16.94 8.79 -9.86
C ILE A 86 -16.68 8.71 -8.36
N CYS A 87 -17.34 7.76 -7.67
CA CYS A 87 -17.12 7.53 -6.24
C CYS A 87 -15.66 7.17 -5.93
N ARG A 88 -15.02 6.33 -6.76
CA ARG A 88 -13.61 5.96 -6.61
C ARG A 88 -12.69 7.16 -6.76
N GLU A 89 -12.84 7.92 -7.84
CA GLU A 89 -12.02 9.12 -8.08
C GLU A 89 -12.18 10.14 -6.94
N THR A 90 -13.42 10.34 -6.48
CA THR A 90 -13.70 11.26 -5.37
C THR A 90 -13.11 10.76 -4.05
N LEU A 91 -13.16 9.45 -3.78
CA LEU A 91 -12.52 8.84 -2.61
C LEU A 91 -11.00 9.01 -2.63
N GLU A 92 -10.36 8.84 -3.77
CA GLU A 92 -8.92 9.05 -3.94
C GLU A 92 -8.54 10.51 -3.63
N LYS A 93 -9.27 11.47 -4.17
CA LYS A 93 -9.06 12.90 -3.87
C LYS A 93 -9.31 13.21 -2.38
N MET A 94 -10.32 12.61 -1.77
CA MET A 94 -10.59 12.76 -0.33
C MET A 94 -9.42 12.24 0.53
N VAL A 95 -8.87 11.10 0.21
CA VAL A 95 -7.70 10.54 0.90
C VAL A 95 -6.48 11.47 0.78
N MET A 96 -6.25 12.05 -0.40
CA MET A 96 -5.19 13.03 -0.61
C MET A 96 -5.42 14.30 0.25
N TRP A 97 -6.64 14.80 0.29
CA TRP A 97 -6.99 15.98 1.09
C TRP A 97 -6.78 15.73 2.58
N ILE A 98 -7.30 14.62 3.11
CA ILE A 98 -7.07 14.21 4.50
C ILE A 98 -5.58 14.15 4.83
N SER A 99 -4.76 13.58 3.94
CA SER A 99 -3.31 13.48 4.11
C SER A 99 -2.66 14.86 4.20
N ARG A 100 -3.02 15.79 3.32
CA ARG A 100 -2.49 17.15 3.29
C ARG A 100 -2.88 17.96 4.52
N VAL A 101 -4.14 17.87 4.96
CA VAL A 101 -4.60 18.55 6.18
C VAL A 101 -3.83 18.01 7.38
N ASN A 102 -3.69 16.69 7.51
CA ASN A 102 -2.94 16.09 8.60
C ASN A 102 -1.45 16.48 8.58
N GLN A 103 -0.84 16.61 7.39
CA GLN A 103 0.53 17.10 7.28
C GLN A 103 0.65 18.54 7.80
N LYS A 104 -0.24 19.45 7.40
CA LYS A 104 -0.27 20.84 7.88
C LYS A 104 -0.45 20.92 9.41
N ILE A 105 -1.32 20.06 9.98
CA ILE A 105 -1.52 19.96 11.42
C ILE A 105 -0.22 19.54 12.12
N GLN A 106 0.48 18.53 11.60
CA GLN A 106 1.75 18.06 12.16
C GLN A 106 2.85 19.12 12.03
N ASP A 107 2.94 19.81 10.91
CA ASP A 107 3.91 20.88 10.66
C ASP A 107 3.70 22.08 11.62
N SER A 108 2.46 22.29 12.10
CA SER A 108 2.15 23.28 13.15
C SER A 108 2.57 22.85 14.56
N GLY A 109 3.13 21.66 14.73
CA GLY A 109 3.52 21.08 16.02
C GLY A 109 2.37 20.44 16.80
N SER A 110 1.19 20.34 16.21
CA SER A 110 0.02 19.72 16.84
C SER A 110 0.11 18.19 16.79
N ARG A 111 -0.47 17.51 17.78
CA ARG A 111 -0.40 16.04 17.92
C ARG A 111 -1.68 15.31 17.54
N TYR A 112 -2.71 16.04 17.16
CA TYR A 112 -3.95 15.39 16.70
C TYR A 112 -3.92 15.14 15.21
N THR A 113 -4.83 14.28 14.74
CA THR A 113 -5.05 13.98 13.34
C THR A 113 -6.54 13.85 13.06
N ILE A 114 -6.95 14.21 11.86
CA ILE A 114 -8.34 14.10 11.40
C ILE A 114 -8.46 12.88 10.50
N LEU A 115 -9.46 12.03 10.75
CA LEU A 115 -9.73 10.81 9.97
C LEU A 115 -8.44 10.02 9.63
N PRO A 116 -7.57 9.69 10.60
CA PRO A 116 -6.34 8.98 10.30
C PRO A 116 -6.66 7.62 9.68
N TYR A 117 -6.11 7.37 8.51
CA TYR A 117 -6.26 6.10 7.81
C TYR A 117 -4.91 5.39 7.66
N LYS A 118 -4.97 4.07 7.45
CA LYS A 118 -3.85 3.25 7.02
C LYS A 118 -4.29 2.44 5.82
N LEU A 119 -3.59 2.60 4.71
CA LEU A 119 -3.77 1.75 3.55
C LEU A 119 -2.87 0.53 3.71
N HIS A 120 -3.47 -0.66 3.77
CA HIS A 120 -2.76 -1.93 3.73
C HIS A 120 -2.93 -2.52 2.33
N GLN A 121 -1.86 -2.54 1.56
CA GLN A 121 -1.84 -3.24 0.30
C GLN A 121 -1.28 -4.65 0.54
N PHE A 122 -2.13 -5.65 0.39
CA PHE A 122 -1.70 -7.04 0.39
C PHE A 122 -1.30 -7.40 -1.02
N ILE A 123 -0.01 -7.44 -1.27
CA ILE A 123 0.51 -8.04 -2.48
C ILE A 123 0.55 -9.54 -2.22
N SER A 124 -0.53 -10.25 -2.57
CA SER A 124 -0.48 -11.70 -2.61
C SER A 124 0.29 -12.09 -3.87
N GLN A 125 1.40 -12.79 -3.70
CA GLN A 125 2.08 -13.41 -4.83
C GLN A 125 1.21 -14.56 -5.37
N SER A 126 0.27 -14.24 -6.23
CA SER A 126 -0.35 -15.23 -7.09
C SER A 126 0.49 -15.51 -8.34
N GLY A 127 1.62 -14.84 -8.50
CA GLY A 127 2.60 -14.99 -9.56
C GLY A 127 3.95 -14.42 -9.13
N SER A 128 5.00 -14.79 -9.84
CA SER A 128 6.33 -14.22 -9.66
C SER A 128 6.45 -12.91 -10.46
N VAL A 129 7.14 -11.94 -9.91
CA VAL A 129 7.61 -10.77 -10.67
C VAL A 129 8.97 -11.13 -11.22
N TYR A 130 9.19 -10.89 -12.49
CA TYR A 130 10.47 -11.17 -13.17
C TYR A 130 11.13 -9.85 -13.55
N THR A 131 12.45 -9.75 -13.35
CA THR A 131 13.22 -8.56 -13.73
C THR A 131 14.54 -8.94 -14.38
N THR A 132 15.03 -8.06 -15.24
CA THR A 132 16.45 -8.11 -15.66
C THR A 132 17.36 -7.55 -14.55
N LEU A 133 18.69 -7.73 -14.67
CA LEU A 133 19.67 -7.35 -13.65
C LEU A 133 20.19 -5.91 -13.78
N GLU A 134 19.70 -5.12 -14.73
CA GLU A 134 20.08 -3.72 -14.82
C GLU A 134 19.76 -2.96 -13.51
N PRO A 135 20.52 -1.90 -13.20
CA PRO A 135 20.23 -1.04 -12.06
C PRO A 135 18.79 -0.52 -12.04
N LYS A 136 18.29 -0.18 -10.87
CA LYS A 136 16.94 0.44 -10.75
C LYS A 136 16.88 1.69 -11.64
N GLY A 137 15.82 1.79 -12.46
CA GLY A 137 15.62 2.88 -13.38
C GLY A 137 14.91 2.45 -14.66
N GLU A 138 14.92 3.33 -15.65
CA GLU A 138 14.18 3.17 -16.90
C GLU A 138 14.61 1.97 -17.76
N ASN A 139 15.84 1.50 -17.59
CA ASN A 139 16.39 0.40 -18.40
C ASN A 139 16.07 -0.98 -17.83
N ARG A 140 15.54 -1.07 -16.61
CA ARG A 140 15.17 -2.35 -16.01
C ARG A 140 13.83 -2.83 -16.59
N PHE A 141 13.86 -3.99 -17.20
CA PHE A 141 12.63 -4.64 -17.63
C PHE A 141 11.97 -5.35 -16.45
N ILE A 142 10.66 -5.20 -16.30
CA ILE A 142 9.84 -5.84 -15.25
C ILE A 142 8.61 -6.42 -15.93
N THR A 143 8.29 -7.67 -15.61
CA THR A 143 7.11 -8.36 -16.13
C THR A 143 6.50 -9.31 -15.09
N LEU A 144 5.22 -9.61 -15.25
CA LEU A 144 4.51 -10.66 -14.51
C LEU A 144 4.42 -11.96 -15.32
N GLU A 145 4.79 -11.90 -16.59
CA GLU A 145 4.79 -13.07 -17.46
C GLU A 145 6.01 -13.94 -17.19
N PRO A 146 5.83 -15.24 -16.92
CA PRO A 146 6.93 -16.15 -16.71
C PRO A 146 7.70 -16.35 -18.00
N GLY A 147 9.03 -16.44 -17.90
CA GLY A 147 9.91 -16.67 -19.02
C GLY A 147 11.37 -16.78 -18.56
N LEU A 148 12.24 -17.19 -19.48
CA LEU A 148 13.68 -17.25 -19.23
C LEU A 148 14.39 -15.97 -19.69
N TYR A 149 13.82 -15.30 -20.68
CA TYR A 149 14.41 -14.13 -21.34
C TYR A 149 13.37 -13.04 -21.55
N LYS A 150 13.85 -11.82 -21.73
CA LYS A 150 13.04 -10.69 -22.13
C LYS A 150 12.36 -10.97 -23.48
N THR A 151 11.09 -10.62 -23.63
CA THR A 151 10.24 -10.98 -24.78
C THR A 151 10.83 -10.55 -26.15
N ASP A 152 11.57 -9.46 -26.17
CA ASP A 152 12.17 -8.86 -27.38
C ASP A 152 13.71 -9.01 -27.43
N ASP A 153 14.34 -9.70 -26.46
CA ASP A 153 15.79 -9.87 -26.39
C ASP A 153 16.17 -11.18 -25.66
N GLU A 154 16.40 -12.23 -26.43
CA GLU A 154 16.81 -13.54 -25.92
C GLU A 154 18.20 -13.58 -25.29
N ASN A 155 18.96 -12.50 -25.36
CA ASN A 155 20.26 -12.39 -24.67
C ASN A 155 20.11 -11.80 -23.25
N LYS A 156 18.93 -11.32 -22.88
CA LYS A 156 18.65 -10.75 -21.56
C LYS A 156 17.79 -11.67 -20.72
N PRO A 157 18.39 -12.47 -19.82
CA PRO A 157 17.63 -13.32 -18.92
C PRO A 157 16.81 -12.49 -17.94
N ILE A 158 15.63 -12.99 -17.62
CA ILE A 158 14.75 -12.43 -16.57
C ILE A 158 14.76 -13.35 -15.35
N PHE A 159 14.77 -12.77 -14.19
CA PHE A 159 14.95 -13.45 -12.91
C PHE A 159 13.72 -13.27 -12.02
N PRO A 160 13.20 -14.34 -11.40
CA PRO A 160 12.13 -14.24 -10.44
C PRO A 160 12.54 -13.39 -9.24
N ASN A 161 11.63 -12.54 -8.79
CA ASN A 161 11.81 -11.72 -7.60
C ASN A 161 10.86 -12.15 -6.50
N VAL A 162 11.35 -12.16 -5.27
CA VAL A 162 10.57 -12.35 -4.06
C VAL A 162 10.77 -11.15 -3.13
N PHE A 163 9.84 -10.93 -2.24
CA PHE A 163 9.87 -9.79 -1.33
C PHE A 163 9.89 -10.26 0.12
N SER A 164 10.74 -9.64 0.91
CA SER A 164 10.72 -9.85 2.35
C SER A 164 9.40 -9.34 2.93
N ARG A 165 8.69 -10.19 3.66
CA ARG A 165 7.45 -9.81 4.36
C ARG A 165 7.69 -8.78 5.47
N THR A 166 8.89 -8.74 6.01
CA THR A 166 9.25 -7.86 7.13
C THR A 166 9.69 -6.49 6.65
N SER A 167 10.55 -6.44 5.62
CA SER A 167 11.17 -5.20 5.16
C SER A 167 10.62 -4.66 3.84
N GLY A 168 9.92 -5.49 3.06
CA GLY A 168 9.50 -5.16 1.70
C GLY A 168 10.63 -5.16 0.67
N TYR A 169 11.86 -5.49 1.04
CA TYR A 169 12.98 -5.52 0.12
C TYR A 169 12.83 -6.61 -0.93
N PRO A 170 13.15 -6.32 -2.20
CA PRO A 170 13.18 -7.30 -3.27
C PRO A 170 14.47 -8.14 -3.21
N PHE A 171 14.30 -9.44 -3.40
CA PHE A 171 15.37 -10.41 -3.53
C PHE A 171 15.21 -11.11 -4.89
N ILE A 172 16.26 -11.14 -5.67
CA ILE A 172 16.28 -11.80 -6.97
C ILE A 172 16.73 -13.24 -6.78
N CYS A 173 15.93 -14.19 -7.24
CA CYS A 173 16.27 -15.61 -7.15
C CYS A 173 17.31 -15.97 -8.21
N VAL A 174 18.49 -16.39 -7.79
CA VAL A 174 19.60 -16.69 -8.67
C VAL A 174 20.25 -18.03 -8.34
N SER A 175 20.87 -18.66 -9.34
CA SER A 175 21.88 -19.67 -9.17
C SER A 175 23.16 -19.23 -9.85
N LEU A 176 24.31 -19.56 -9.25
CA LEU A 176 25.63 -19.30 -9.79
C LEU A 176 26.23 -20.61 -10.31
N LYS A 177 26.45 -20.70 -11.61
CA LYS A 177 27.05 -21.88 -12.25
C LYS A 177 28.16 -21.44 -13.19
N ASN A 178 29.37 -21.97 -13.00
CA ASN A 178 30.53 -21.63 -13.81
C ASN A 178 30.78 -20.11 -13.92
N GLY A 179 30.56 -19.37 -12.82
CA GLY A 179 30.73 -17.91 -12.78
C GLY A 179 29.64 -17.11 -13.49
N LYS A 180 28.54 -17.73 -13.91
CA LYS A 180 27.38 -17.08 -14.54
C LYS A 180 26.18 -17.15 -13.64
N LEU A 181 25.47 -16.01 -13.50
CA LEU A 181 24.17 -15.94 -12.82
C LEU A 181 23.09 -16.45 -13.78
N LEU A 182 22.29 -17.38 -13.29
CA LEU A 182 21.16 -17.97 -14.00
C LEU A 182 19.87 -17.75 -13.20
N PRO A 183 18.73 -17.57 -13.86
CA PRO A 183 17.43 -17.52 -13.20
C PRO A 183 17.15 -18.81 -12.45
N ARG A 184 16.60 -18.69 -11.26
CA ARG A 184 16.16 -19.82 -10.43
C ARG A 184 14.74 -19.59 -9.97
N GLU A 185 13.90 -20.59 -10.08
CA GLU A 185 12.55 -20.57 -9.53
C GLU A 185 12.57 -20.41 -8.01
N PHE A 186 11.54 -19.75 -7.44
CA PHE A 186 11.39 -19.64 -6.00
C PHE A 186 10.95 -21.00 -5.42
N ARG A 187 11.90 -21.73 -4.91
CA ARG A 187 11.75 -23.01 -4.20
C ARG A 187 12.78 -23.11 -3.08
N ALA A 188 12.72 -24.17 -2.31
CA ALA A 188 13.79 -24.47 -1.35
C ALA A 188 15.15 -24.51 -2.07
N LEU A 189 16.20 -24.02 -1.40
CA LEU A 189 17.56 -24.10 -1.92
C LEU A 189 17.97 -25.57 -1.97
N GLU A 190 18.54 -25.98 -3.08
CA GLU A 190 19.06 -27.33 -3.27
C GLU A 190 20.60 -27.28 -3.31
N ASP A 191 21.21 -28.22 -2.63
CA ASP A 191 22.66 -28.43 -2.73
C ASP A 191 22.91 -29.32 -3.96
N ASP A 192 23.22 -28.71 -5.10
CA ASP A 192 23.61 -29.40 -6.31
C ASP A 192 25.09 -29.17 -6.58
N GLU A 193 25.85 -30.25 -6.84
CA GLU A 193 27.29 -30.16 -7.05
C GLU A 193 27.62 -29.22 -8.22
N GLY A 194 28.37 -28.15 -7.93
CA GLY A 194 28.80 -27.15 -8.92
C GLY A 194 27.80 -26.05 -9.25
N THR A 195 26.71 -25.93 -8.47
CA THR A 195 25.76 -24.84 -8.61
C THR A 195 25.47 -24.24 -7.22
N ASP A 196 25.80 -22.98 -7.01
CA ASP A 196 25.45 -22.24 -5.80
C ASP A 196 24.10 -21.56 -6.00
N GLU A 197 23.10 -21.94 -5.22
CA GLU A 197 21.79 -21.29 -5.23
C GLU A 197 21.66 -20.21 -4.14
N GLY A 198 21.02 -19.10 -4.47
CA GLY A 198 20.88 -18.01 -3.52
C GLY A 198 19.95 -16.89 -3.96
N TYR A 199 20.15 -15.76 -3.30
CA TYR A 199 19.42 -14.53 -3.56
C TYR A 199 20.39 -13.39 -3.80
N LEU A 200 20.12 -12.61 -4.84
CA LEU A 200 20.86 -11.38 -5.13
C LEU A 200 20.03 -10.18 -4.62
N ILE A 201 20.67 -9.32 -3.86
CA ILE A 201 20.15 -8.03 -3.45
C ILE A 201 20.89 -6.97 -4.26
N GLN A 202 20.15 -6.14 -4.96
CA GLN A 202 20.72 -4.95 -5.60
C GLN A 202 20.61 -3.79 -4.61
N ASP A 203 21.69 -3.56 -3.92
CA ASP A 203 21.79 -2.57 -2.87
C ASP A 203 22.76 -1.45 -3.26
N GLU A 204 22.36 -0.22 -3.09
CA GLU A 204 23.18 0.96 -3.30
C GLU A 204 23.94 1.31 -2.01
N SER A 205 24.79 0.38 -1.53
CA SER A 205 25.66 0.57 -0.35
C SER A 205 25.02 0.56 1.04
N ILE A 206 23.81 0.04 1.18
CA ILE A 206 23.18 -0.16 2.50
C ILE A 206 23.79 -1.35 3.23
N TRP A 207 24.11 -2.44 2.50
CA TRP A 207 24.71 -3.65 3.05
C TRP A 207 26.24 -3.51 3.19
N GLN A 208 26.70 -3.71 4.42
CA GLN A 208 28.13 -3.77 4.73
C GLN A 208 28.45 -5.13 5.37
N PRO A 209 29.15 -6.04 4.66
CA PRO A 209 29.42 -7.39 5.18
C PRO A 209 29.99 -7.39 6.60
N GLN A 210 30.93 -6.47 6.89
CA GLN A 210 31.59 -6.40 8.20
C GLN A 210 30.63 -6.02 9.35
N ARG A 211 29.51 -5.32 9.05
CA ARG A 211 28.53 -4.87 10.02
C ARG A 211 27.30 -5.76 10.04
N ASP A 212 26.87 -6.20 8.87
CA ASP A 212 25.50 -6.71 8.68
C ASP A 212 25.46 -8.26 8.57
N MET A 213 26.62 -8.93 8.54
CA MET A 213 26.70 -10.40 8.56
C MET A 213 26.00 -11.05 9.75
N GLU A 214 25.98 -10.37 10.91
CA GLU A 214 25.34 -10.88 12.13
C GLU A 214 23.80 -10.98 12.02
N TYR A 215 23.19 -10.23 11.07
CA TYR A 215 21.74 -10.27 10.82
C TYR A 215 21.33 -11.37 9.85
N LEU A 216 22.29 -12.09 9.26
CA LEU A 216 21.99 -13.23 8.41
C LEU A 216 21.67 -14.46 9.27
N PRO A 217 20.74 -15.31 8.83
CA PRO A 217 20.56 -16.63 9.43
C PRO A 217 21.92 -17.38 9.44
N GLN A 218 22.26 -17.99 10.57
CA GLN A 218 23.52 -18.73 10.71
C GLN A 218 23.71 -19.83 9.65
N THR A 219 22.62 -20.34 9.10
CA THR A 219 22.64 -21.31 7.98
C THR A 219 23.09 -20.72 6.65
N TRP A 220 23.14 -19.40 6.54
CA TRP A 220 23.56 -18.68 5.33
C TRP A 220 25.01 -18.20 5.39
N VAL A 221 25.58 -18.21 6.59
CA VAL A 221 26.98 -17.84 6.83
C VAL A 221 27.78 -19.14 6.87
N LYS A 222 28.48 -19.45 5.79
CA LYS A 222 29.44 -20.58 5.72
C LYS A 222 30.83 -20.10 6.09
#